data_a13f2a9cd4fe5643bcadcfb84cb84dcf
#
_entry.id   a13f2a9cd4fe5643bcadcfb84cb84dcf
#
_cell.length_a   1.000
_cell.length_b   1.000
_cell.length_c   1.000
_cell.angle_alpha   90.00
_cell.angle_beta   90.00
_cell.angle_gamma   90.00
#
_symmetry.space_group_name_H-M   'P 1'
#
loop_
_entity.id
_entity.type
_entity.pdbx_description
1 polymer ?
#
loop_
_entity_poly.entity_id
_entity_poly.type
_entity_poly.pdbx_seq_one_letter_code
_entity_poly.pdbx_strand_id
1 'polypeptide(L)'
;VGQGEGHGDGQVGGEREVEAAAPTRAFVAGGSNIEPERHIGLAARLLVAAFPGTRFSNCYRNRAVGFEGPEFLNFVAEIPTRLEVQALLAELHRIEAACGRARDAPKWAPRSMDLDILLYGQRVEAQVGLTLPRPDLLTKPYMLGPMAELAPEVRHPRLGRTMGELWAAFDQAAHPLELCPGLLPPLPAHAPPAVDG
;
A
#
# COMPACT_ATOMS: atom_id res chain seq x y z
N VAL A 1 39.16 52.52 -42.34
CA VAL A 1 39.81 51.21 -42.40
C VAL A 1 39.83 50.68 -40.96
N GLY A 2 39.15 49.61 -40.65
CA GLY A 2 39.21 48.96 -39.34
C GLY A 2 37.94 48.20 -39.02
N GLN A 3 37.86 46.97 -39.54
CA GLN A 3 36.80 46.02 -39.22
C GLN A 3 37.09 45.42 -37.83
N GLY A 4 36.06 45.27 -37.01
CA GLY A 4 36.09 44.53 -35.75
C GLY A 4 34.91 43.56 -35.73
N GLU A 5 35.21 42.31 -36.03
CA GLU A 5 34.23 41.20 -35.92
C GLU A 5 34.03 40.82 -34.45
N GLY A 6 32.82 40.96 -33.93
CA GLY A 6 32.41 40.48 -32.63
C GLY A 6 31.83 39.08 -32.77
N HIS A 7 32.56 38.07 -32.25
CA HIS A 7 32.06 36.71 -32.05
C HIS A 7 31.04 36.71 -30.90
N GLY A 8 29.81 36.38 -31.21
CA GLY A 8 28.79 36.05 -30.20
C GLY A 8 28.91 34.59 -29.82
N ASP A 9 29.41 34.33 -28.60
CA ASP A 9 29.37 33.01 -27.98
C ASP A 9 27.90 32.68 -27.60
N GLY A 10 27.32 31.77 -28.37
CA GLY A 10 26.03 31.16 -28.06
C GLY A 10 26.19 30.20 -26.86
N GLN A 11 25.78 30.66 -25.71
CA GLN A 11 25.69 29.82 -24.52
C GLN A 11 24.51 28.88 -24.65
N VAL A 12 24.79 27.63 -25.05
CA VAL A 12 23.81 26.54 -25.06
C VAL A 12 23.50 26.21 -23.62
N GLY A 13 22.35 26.69 -23.13
CA GLY A 13 21.80 26.31 -21.84
C GLY A 13 21.45 24.82 -21.87
N GLY A 14 22.30 24.00 -21.23
CA GLY A 14 22.00 22.60 -21.00
C GLY A 14 20.77 22.50 -20.10
N GLU A 15 19.65 22.09 -20.67
CA GLU A 15 18.48 21.63 -19.90
C GLU A 15 18.94 20.41 -19.08
N ARG A 16 19.14 20.63 -17.80
CA ARG A 16 19.30 19.51 -16.86
C ARG A 16 17.93 18.81 -16.82
N GLU A 17 17.84 17.65 -17.46
CA GLU A 17 16.76 16.72 -17.18
C GLU A 17 16.74 16.50 -15.66
N VAL A 18 15.73 17.02 -14.99
CA VAL A 18 15.45 16.72 -13.60
C VAL A 18 15.01 15.27 -13.58
N GLU A 19 15.94 14.37 -13.23
CA GLU A 19 15.67 12.94 -13.04
C GLU A 19 14.52 12.83 -12.04
N ALA A 20 13.37 12.43 -12.56
CA ALA A 20 12.17 12.35 -11.73
C ALA A 20 12.39 11.30 -10.65
N ALA A 21 12.42 11.72 -9.38
CA ALA A 21 12.62 10.84 -8.24
C ALA A 21 11.78 9.56 -8.35
N ALA A 22 12.34 8.42 -7.93
CA ALA A 22 11.64 7.15 -7.95
C ALA A 22 10.34 7.23 -7.13
N PRO A 23 9.27 6.53 -7.53
CA PRO A 23 8.02 6.54 -6.79
C PRO A 23 8.22 5.97 -5.39
N THR A 24 7.52 6.55 -4.41
CA THR A 24 7.47 6.01 -3.04
C THR A 24 6.68 4.71 -3.03
N ARG A 25 7.18 3.70 -2.32
CA ARG A 25 6.42 2.48 -2.04
C ARG A 25 5.48 2.75 -0.87
N ALA A 26 4.17 2.74 -1.12
CA ALA A 26 3.15 2.77 -0.08
C ALA A 26 2.54 1.38 0.09
N PHE A 27 2.20 1.00 1.32
CA PHE A 27 1.53 -0.26 1.62
C PHE A 27 0.17 0.04 2.23
N VAL A 28 -0.87 -0.57 1.67
CA VAL A 28 -2.26 -0.32 2.00
C VAL A 28 -2.95 -1.64 2.35
N ALA A 29 -3.53 -1.74 3.54
CA ALA A 29 -4.41 -2.84 3.88
C ALA A 29 -5.79 -2.60 3.28
N GLY A 30 -6.37 -3.63 2.67
CA GLY A 30 -7.74 -3.62 2.21
C GLY A 30 -8.58 -4.67 2.93
N GLY A 31 -9.83 -4.33 3.29
CA GLY A 31 -10.74 -5.24 3.95
C GLY A 31 -12.20 -5.02 3.57
N SER A 32 -12.96 -6.11 3.45
CA SER A 32 -14.40 -6.09 3.14
C SER A 32 -15.13 -7.22 3.85
N ASN A 33 -16.37 -6.97 4.31
CA ASN A 33 -17.28 -7.98 4.85
C ASN A 33 -18.71 -7.87 4.28
N ILE A 34 -18.92 -7.05 3.25
CA ILE A 34 -20.16 -6.99 2.47
C ILE A 34 -19.82 -7.40 1.04
N GLU A 35 -20.41 -8.46 0.52
CA GLU A 35 -20.09 -9.01 -0.81
C GLU A 35 -18.58 -8.96 -1.08
N PRO A 36 -17.74 -9.52 -0.15
CA PRO A 36 -16.33 -9.21 -0.08
C PRO A 36 -15.57 -9.57 -1.36
N GLU A 37 -15.89 -10.68 -2.01
CA GLU A 37 -15.25 -11.11 -3.27
C GLU A 37 -15.47 -10.08 -4.38
N ARG A 38 -16.68 -9.54 -4.47
CA ARG A 38 -17.04 -8.50 -5.46
C ARG A 38 -16.30 -7.20 -5.19
N HIS A 39 -16.31 -6.72 -3.94
CA HIS A 39 -15.73 -5.43 -3.59
C HIS A 39 -14.20 -5.46 -3.61
N ILE A 40 -13.58 -6.56 -3.19
CA ILE A 40 -12.11 -6.74 -3.32
C ILE A 40 -11.70 -6.76 -4.79
N GLY A 41 -12.42 -7.50 -5.64
CA GLY A 41 -12.13 -7.51 -7.08
C GLY A 41 -12.30 -6.13 -7.74
N LEU A 42 -13.31 -5.34 -7.31
CA LEU A 42 -13.49 -3.97 -7.78
C LEU A 42 -12.37 -3.04 -7.29
N ALA A 43 -12.05 -3.08 -5.99
CA ALA A 43 -10.99 -2.27 -5.39
C ALA A 43 -9.63 -2.56 -6.05
N ALA A 44 -9.30 -3.84 -6.29
CA ALA A 44 -8.07 -4.21 -6.97
C ALA A 44 -7.97 -3.61 -8.37
N ARG A 45 -9.03 -3.66 -9.18
CA ARG A 45 -9.05 -3.01 -10.50
C ARG A 45 -8.88 -1.51 -10.42
N LEU A 46 -9.54 -0.85 -9.47
CA LEU A 46 -9.43 0.60 -9.29
C LEU A 46 -8.04 1.02 -8.81
N LEU A 47 -7.42 0.24 -7.90
CA LEU A 47 -6.05 0.46 -7.43
C LEU A 47 -5.04 0.34 -8.58
N VAL A 48 -5.15 -0.71 -9.40
CA VAL A 48 -4.26 -0.90 -10.57
C VAL A 48 -4.43 0.23 -11.60
N ALA A 49 -5.68 0.69 -11.82
CA ALA A 49 -5.96 1.79 -12.75
C ALA A 49 -5.41 3.13 -12.25
N ALA A 50 -5.53 3.40 -10.94
CA ALA A 50 -5.02 4.63 -10.33
C ALA A 50 -3.49 4.60 -10.14
N PHE A 51 -2.92 3.43 -9.86
CA PHE A 51 -1.52 3.22 -9.54
C PHE A 51 -0.94 2.05 -10.34
N PRO A 52 -0.54 2.27 -11.60
CA PRO A 52 0.10 1.23 -12.40
C PRO A 52 1.33 0.65 -11.69
N GLY A 53 1.48 -0.68 -11.71
CA GLY A 53 2.53 -1.38 -10.99
C GLY A 53 2.14 -1.82 -9.57
N THR A 54 0.90 -1.59 -9.14
CA THR A 54 0.38 -2.14 -7.88
C THR A 54 0.51 -3.67 -7.83
N ARG A 55 1.01 -4.18 -6.70
CA ARG A 55 1.12 -5.61 -6.39
C ARG A 55 0.24 -5.92 -5.19
N PHE A 56 -0.23 -7.17 -5.08
CA PHE A 56 -1.10 -7.62 -4.00
C PHE A 56 -0.52 -8.83 -3.30
N SER A 57 -0.75 -8.94 -1.98
CA SER A 57 -0.67 -10.20 -1.26
C SER A 57 -1.77 -11.16 -1.73
N ASN A 58 -1.75 -12.40 -1.27
CA ASN A 58 -2.96 -13.20 -1.29
C ASN A 58 -4.06 -12.56 -0.43
N CYS A 59 -5.31 -13.02 -0.66
CA CYS A 59 -6.44 -12.64 0.17
C CYS A 59 -6.62 -13.64 1.30
N TYR A 60 -6.93 -13.14 2.51
CA TYR A 60 -7.10 -13.94 3.71
C TYR A 60 -8.43 -13.67 4.38
N ARG A 61 -9.06 -14.75 4.84
CA ARG A 61 -10.30 -14.70 5.62
C ARG A 61 -9.97 -14.65 7.11
N ASN A 62 -10.68 -13.81 7.85
CA ASN A 62 -10.66 -13.83 9.31
C ASN A 62 -12.03 -13.49 9.87
N ARG A 63 -12.30 -14.02 11.06
CA ARG A 63 -13.53 -13.70 11.80
C ARG A 63 -13.53 -12.23 12.21
N ALA A 64 -14.72 -11.63 12.26
CA ALA A 64 -14.87 -10.30 12.84
C ALA A 64 -14.39 -10.31 14.30
N VAL A 65 -13.46 -9.39 14.63
CA VAL A 65 -12.93 -9.29 15.99
C VAL A 65 -13.79 -8.33 16.81
N GLY A 66 -14.40 -8.83 17.87
CA GLY A 66 -15.14 -8.01 18.85
C GLY A 66 -16.63 -7.84 18.58
N PHE A 67 -17.21 -8.47 17.55
CA PHE A 67 -18.66 -8.52 17.33
C PHE A 67 -19.06 -9.76 16.52
N GLU A 68 -20.30 -10.22 16.68
CA GLU A 68 -20.88 -11.23 15.79
C GLU A 68 -21.25 -10.57 14.46
N GLY A 69 -20.55 -10.92 13.39
CA GLY A 69 -20.76 -10.35 12.06
C GLY A 69 -20.16 -11.22 10.96
N PRO A 70 -20.44 -10.90 9.69
CA PRO A 70 -19.84 -11.60 8.58
C PRO A 70 -18.32 -11.49 8.61
N GLU A 71 -17.66 -12.57 8.19
CA GLU A 71 -16.21 -12.65 8.11
C GLU A 71 -15.65 -11.61 7.14
N PHE A 72 -14.46 -11.11 7.47
CA PHE A 72 -13.73 -10.21 6.59
C PHE A 72 -12.84 -11.00 5.64
N LEU A 73 -12.73 -10.52 4.42
CA LEU A 73 -11.64 -10.82 3.52
C LEU A 73 -10.67 -9.63 3.53
N ASN A 74 -9.36 -9.92 3.70
CA ASN A 74 -8.32 -8.90 3.83
C ASN A 74 -7.15 -9.19 2.91
N PHE A 75 -6.48 -8.14 2.47
CA PHE A 75 -5.26 -8.18 1.67
C PHE A 75 -4.36 -6.97 1.98
N VAL A 76 -3.13 -7.00 1.50
CA VAL A 76 -2.25 -5.84 1.44
C VAL A 76 -1.88 -5.56 -0.02
N ALA A 77 -1.91 -4.29 -0.40
CA ALA A 77 -1.42 -3.81 -1.68
C ALA A 77 -0.14 -2.99 -1.49
N GLU A 78 0.85 -3.21 -2.34
CA GLU A 78 1.99 -2.32 -2.54
C GLU A 78 1.69 -1.40 -3.71
N ILE A 79 1.73 -0.10 -3.46
CA ILE A 79 1.36 0.95 -4.39
C ILE A 79 2.59 1.81 -4.67
N PRO A 80 3.14 1.80 -5.90
CA PRO A 80 4.14 2.79 -6.30
C PRO A 80 3.42 4.12 -6.55
N THR A 81 3.78 5.17 -5.80
CA THR A 81 3.09 6.47 -5.91
C THR A 81 4.04 7.65 -5.87
N ARG A 82 3.67 8.72 -6.57
CA ARG A 82 4.30 10.06 -6.49
C ARG A 82 3.41 11.06 -5.76
N LEU A 83 2.20 10.65 -5.36
CA LEU A 83 1.30 11.48 -4.58
C LEU A 83 1.86 11.65 -3.16
N GLU A 84 1.74 12.85 -2.62
CA GLU A 84 1.93 13.07 -1.19
C GLU A 84 0.89 12.27 -0.39
N VAL A 85 1.21 11.95 0.85
CA VAL A 85 0.41 11.02 1.67
C VAL A 85 -1.05 11.44 1.83
N GLN A 86 -1.34 12.73 1.93
CA GLN A 86 -2.72 13.24 2.02
C GLN A 86 -3.48 13.08 0.70
N ALA A 87 -2.82 13.28 -0.43
CA ALA A 87 -3.40 13.06 -1.74
C ALA A 87 -3.65 11.55 -1.99
N LEU A 88 -2.73 10.68 -1.56
CA LEU A 88 -2.93 9.23 -1.58
C LEU A 88 -4.15 8.84 -0.74
N LEU A 89 -4.27 9.35 0.50
CA LEU A 89 -5.42 9.09 1.37
C LEU A 89 -6.73 9.51 0.72
N ALA A 90 -6.77 10.69 0.10
CA ALA A 90 -7.95 11.17 -0.62
C ALA A 90 -8.34 10.26 -1.80
N GLU A 91 -7.35 9.73 -2.53
CA GLU A 91 -7.59 8.80 -3.63
C GLU A 91 -8.11 7.44 -3.14
N LEU A 92 -7.57 6.93 -2.02
CA LEU A 92 -8.07 5.71 -1.39
C LEU A 92 -9.53 5.87 -0.95
N HIS A 93 -9.89 6.99 -0.32
CA HIS A 93 -11.29 7.28 0.04
C HIS A 93 -12.21 7.38 -1.19
N ARG A 94 -11.70 7.87 -2.32
CA ARG A 94 -12.45 7.88 -3.58
C ARG A 94 -12.73 6.45 -4.08
N ILE A 95 -11.74 5.57 -3.97
CA ILE A 95 -11.88 4.15 -4.33
C ILE A 95 -12.88 3.45 -3.39
N GLU A 96 -12.79 3.68 -2.08
CA GLU A 96 -13.78 3.16 -1.10
C GLU A 96 -15.20 3.59 -1.43
N ALA A 97 -15.39 4.88 -1.77
CA ALA A 97 -16.70 5.41 -2.16
C ALA A 97 -17.22 4.74 -3.45
N ALA A 98 -16.35 4.47 -4.43
CA ALA A 98 -16.71 3.75 -5.65
C ALA A 98 -17.08 2.28 -5.38
N CYS A 99 -16.57 1.70 -4.29
CA CYS A 99 -16.97 0.39 -3.79
C CYS A 99 -18.26 0.42 -2.94
N GLY A 100 -18.97 1.56 -2.88
CA GLY A 100 -20.24 1.66 -2.18
C GLY A 100 -20.13 2.00 -0.69
N ARG A 101 -18.97 2.43 -0.20
CA ARG A 101 -18.83 2.89 1.19
C ARG A 101 -19.53 4.24 1.39
N ALA A 102 -20.55 4.27 2.26
CA ALA A 102 -21.16 5.53 2.68
C ALA A 102 -20.19 6.32 3.58
N ARG A 103 -20.00 7.62 3.29
CA ARG A 103 -19.09 8.49 4.06
C ARG A 103 -19.47 8.64 5.53
N ASP A 104 -20.77 8.50 5.84
CA ASP A 104 -21.34 8.70 7.18
C ASP A 104 -21.64 7.37 7.91
N ALA A 105 -21.08 6.25 7.43
CA ALA A 105 -21.31 4.95 8.06
C ALA A 105 -20.71 4.92 9.48
N PRO A 106 -21.44 4.41 10.50
CA PRO A 106 -20.93 4.24 11.85
C PRO A 106 -19.63 3.44 11.87
N LYS A 107 -18.75 3.71 12.85
CA LYS A 107 -17.42 3.06 12.96
C LYS A 107 -17.47 1.53 12.92
N TRP A 108 -18.58 0.92 13.37
CA TRP A 108 -18.78 -0.53 13.45
C TRP A 108 -19.78 -1.06 12.40
N ALA A 109 -20.20 -0.23 11.44
CA ALA A 109 -21.05 -0.70 10.36
C ALA A 109 -20.32 -1.71 9.47
N PRO A 110 -21.04 -2.67 8.86
CA PRO A 110 -20.50 -3.51 7.81
C PRO A 110 -19.87 -2.67 6.71
N ARG A 111 -18.73 -3.11 6.16
CA ARG A 111 -17.92 -2.32 5.21
C ARG A 111 -17.85 -3.00 3.86
N SER A 112 -18.29 -2.30 2.83
CA SER A 112 -18.09 -2.74 1.46
C SER A 112 -16.60 -2.74 1.08
N MET A 113 -15.83 -1.73 1.50
CA MET A 113 -14.37 -1.65 1.35
C MET A 113 -13.79 -0.68 2.36
N ASP A 114 -12.65 -1.04 2.95
CA ASP A 114 -11.83 -0.23 3.83
C ASP A 114 -10.39 -0.27 3.32
N LEU A 115 -9.75 0.87 3.14
CA LEU A 115 -8.38 1.00 2.61
C LEU A 115 -7.55 1.88 3.56
N ASP A 116 -6.64 1.24 4.29
CA ASP A 116 -5.83 1.88 5.31
C ASP A 116 -4.34 1.91 4.92
N ILE A 117 -3.69 3.08 4.94
CA ILE A 117 -2.25 3.18 4.70
C ILE A 117 -1.51 2.59 5.91
N LEU A 118 -0.72 1.53 5.69
CA LEU A 118 0.12 0.88 6.69
C LEU A 118 1.49 1.55 6.80
N LEU A 119 2.14 1.73 5.64
CA LEU A 119 3.45 2.36 5.48
C LEU A 119 3.44 3.29 4.27
N TYR A 120 4.22 4.35 4.35
CA TYR A 120 4.51 5.25 3.23
C TYR A 120 6.02 5.51 3.18
N GLY A 121 6.75 4.72 2.41
CA GLY A 121 8.21 4.68 2.46
C GLY A 121 8.72 4.49 3.88
N GLN A 122 9.64 5.35 4.31
CA GLN A 122 10.18 5.39 5.68
C GLN A 122 9.54 6.48 6.55
N ARG A 123 8.40 7.03 6.13
CA ARG A 123 7.76 8.15 6.83
C ARG A 123 7.26 7.74 8.21
N VAL A 124 7.57 8.57 9.19
CA VAL A 124 7.07 8.48 10.56
C VAL A 124 6.31 9.77 10.84
N GLU A 125 5.01 9.65 11.09
CA GLU A 125 4.11 10.79 11.22
C GLU A 125 2.95 10.46 12.14
N ALA A 126 2.49 11.43 12.92
CA ALA A 126 1.28 11.33 13.71
C ALA A 126 0.52 12.65 13.62
N GLN A 127 -0.61 12.63 12.93
CA GLN A 127 -1.52 13.77 12.81
C GLN A 127 -2.97 13.28 12.87
N VAL A 128 -3.91 14.20 12.99
CA VAL A 128 -5.34 13.86 13.04
C VAL A 128 -5.74 13.06 11.79
N GLY A 129 -6.25 11.86 12.02
CA GLY A 129 -6.72 10.96 10.96
C GLY A 129 -5.63 10.12 10.26
N LEU A 130 -4.34 10.33 10.58
CA LEU A 130 -3.25 9.56 9.98
C LEU A 130 -2.09 9.34 10.95
N THR A 131 -1.75 8.09 11.20
CA THR A 131 -0.54 7.70 11.94
C THR A 131 0.25 6.70 11.11
N LEU A 132 1.53 7.03 10.85
CA LEU A 132 2.47 6.19 10.10
C LEU A 132 3.73 5.91 10.91
N PRO A 133 4.24 4.70 10.94
CA PRO A 133 3.58 3.44 10.55
C PRO A 133 2.25 3.25 11.26
N ARG A 134 1.26 2.62 10.61
CA ARG A 134 -0.02 2.32 11.26
C ARG A 134 0.19 1.37 12.46
N PRO A 135 -0.26 1.72 13.67
CA PRO A 135 -0.03 0.90 14.87
C PRO A 135 -0.62 -0.52 14.74
N ASP A 136 -1.79 -0.65 14.10
CA ASP A 136 -2.49 -1.92 13.89
C ASP A 136 -1.65 -2.95 13.11
N LEU A 137 -0.70 -2.50 12.28
CA LEU A 137 0.20 -3.37 11.51
C LEU A 137 0.93 -4.39 12.39
N LEU A 138 1.32 -4.00 13.60
CA LEU A 138 2.09 -4.87 14.52
C LEU A 138 1.20 -5.79 15.37
N THR A 139 -0.10 -5.55 15.42
CA THR A 139 -1.02 -6.24 16.33
C THR A 139 -2.10 -7.04 15.60
N LYS A 140 -2.31 -6.77 14.32
CA LYS A 140 -3.36 -7.43 13.53
C LYS A 140 -2.74 -8.44 12.55
N PRO A 141 -2.99 -9.74 12.73
CA PRO A 141 -2.42 -10.79 11.87
C PRO A 141 -2.81 -10.61 10.40
N TYR A 142 -4.04 -10.17 10.13
CA TYR A 142 -4.56 -9.92 8.79
C TYR A 142 -3.99 -8.66 8.09
N MET A 143 -3.13 -7.90 8.78
CA MET A 143 -2.29 -6.84 8.21
C MET A 143 -0.83 -7.30 8.10
N LEU A 144 -0.27 -7.81 9.20
CA LEU A 144 1.15 -8.17 9.27
C LEU A 144 1.49 -9.39 8.41
N GLY A 145 0.66 -10.43 8.42
CA GLY A 145 0.88 -11.65 7.62
C GLY A 145 0.92 -11.35 6.13
N PRO A 146 -0.14 -10.76 5.54
CA PRO A 146 -0.14 -10.37 4.14
C PRO A 146 0.95 -9.35 3.77
N MET A 147 1.30 -8.43 4.68
CA MET A 147 2.41 -7.50 4.47
C MET A 147 3.75 -8.22 4.39
N ALA A 148 3.99 -9.18 5.28
CA ALA A 148 5.22 -9.98 5.29
C ALA A 148 5.31 -10.93 4.10
N GLU A 149 4.19 -11.43 3.59
CA GLU A 149 4.12 -12.21 2.36
C GLU A 149 4.50 -11.37 1.13
N LEU A 150 3.93 -10.17 1.03
CA LEU A 150 4.11 -9.29 -0.13
C LEU A 150 5.51 -8.68 -0.21
N ALA A 151 6.07 -8.28 0.93
CA ALA A 151 7.32 -7.55 1.03
C ALA A 151 8.10 -7.88 2.32
N PRO A 152 8.58 -9.14 2.47
CA PRO A 152 9.25 -9.60 3.69
C PRO A 152 10.51 -8.81 4.04
N GLU A 153 11.17 -8.21 3.05
CA GLU A 153 12.40 -7.43 3.19
C GLU A 153 12.17 -6.01 3.72
N VAL A 154 10.95 -5.48 3.61
CA VAL A 154 10.64 -4.11 4.02
C VAL A 154 10.80 -3.95 5.52
N ARG A 155 11.52 -2.90 5.93
CA ARG A 155 11.77 -2.59 7.34
C ARG A 155 10.70 -1.67 7.89
N HIS A 156 10.24 -1.99 9.10
CA HIS A 156 9.36 -1.11 9.86
C HIS A 156 10.11 0.17 10.27
N PRO A 157 9.64 1.38 9.89
CA PRO A 157 10.40 2.63 10.05
C PRO A 157 10.85 2.95 11.48
N ARG A 158 10.08 2.53 12.50
CA ARG A 158 10.41 2.77 13.91
C ARG A 158 11.23 1.65 14.55
N LEU A 159 11.04 0.40 14.12
CA LEU A 159 11.65 -0.77 14.77
C LEU A 159 12.93 -1.24 14.05
N GLY A 160 13.14 -0.86 12.80
CA GLY A 160 14.26 -1.32 11.98
C GLY A 160 14.22 -2.81 11.61
N ARG A 161 13.27 -3.58 12.16
CA ARG A 161 13.05 -5.00 11.85
C ARG A 161 12.29 -5.14 10.52
N THR A 162 12.59 -6.20 9.78
CA THR A 162 11.86 -6.51 8.54
C THR A 162 10.46 -7.04 8.84
N MET A 163 9.55 -6.93 7.87
CA MET A 163 8.19 -7.50 7.99
C MET A 163 8.23 -9.01 8.17
N GLY A 164 9.15 -9.69 7.48
CA GLY A 164 9.37 -11.13 7.66
C GLY A 164 9.80 -11.49 9.08
N GLU A 165 10.76 -10.75 9.67
CA GLU A 165 11.20 -10.94 11.06
C GLU A 165 10.08 -10.67 12.08
N LEU A 166 9.25 -9.65 11.82
CA LEU A 166 8.10 -9.32 12.68
C LEU A 166 7.03 -10.40 12.62
N TRP A 167 6.73 -10.90 11.43
CA TRP A 167 5.77 -11.99 11.24
C TRP A 167 6.26 -13.32 11.82
N ALA A 168 7.55 -13.65 11.66
CA ALA A 168 8.13 -14.84 12.27
C ALA A 168 8.07 -14.83 13.82
N ALA A 169 8.10 -13.64 14.43
CA ALA A 169 7.98 -13.47 15.88
C ALA A 169 6.52 -13.34 16.36
N PHE A 170 5.55 -13.26 15.45
CA PHE A 170 4.13 -13.14 15.78
C PHE A 170 3.54 -14.50 16.18
N ASP A 171 2.60 -14.51 17.14
CA ASP A 171 1.90 -15.74 17.52
C ASP A 171 0.88 -16.16 16.46
N GLN A 172 1.37 -16.80 15.41
CA GLN A 172 0.57 -17.24 14.27
C GLN A 172 -0.38 -18.39 14.64
N ALA A 173 0.00 -19.20 15.64
CA ALA A 173 -0.83 -20.33 16.09
C ALA A 173 -2.11 -19.86 16.79
N ALA A 174 -2.02 -18.78 17.57
CA ALA A 174 -3.19 -18.16 18.21
C ALA A 174 -4.06 -17.37 17.20
N HIS A 175 -3.52 -17.02 16.04
CA HIS A 175 -4.17 -16.15 15.06
C HIS A 175 -4.04 -16.69 13.62
N PRO A 176 -4.64 -17.86 13.32
CA PRO A 176 -4.54 -18.46 12.00
C PRO A 176 -5.22 -17.59 10.94
N LEU A 177 -4.57 -17.49 9.77
CA LEU A 177 -5.10 -16.86 8.58
C LEU A 177 -5.57 -17.93 7.59
N GLU A 178 -6.79 -17.84 7.12
CA GLU A 178 -7.35 -18.73 6.11
C GLU A 178 -7.16 -18.13 4.72
N LEU A 179 -6.39 -18.81 3.88
CA LEU A 179 -6.11 -18.38 2.51
C LEU A 179 -7.38 -18.46 1.64
N CYS A 180 -7.67 -17.39 0.88
CA CYS A 180 -8.73 -17.32 -0.12
C CYS A 180 -8.10 -17.08 -1.50
N PRO A 181 -7.75 -18.13 -2.25
CA PRO A 181 -7.03 -17.98 -3.51
C PRO A 181 -7.90 -17.43 -4.64
N GLY A 182 -7.28 -16.82 -5.65
CA GLY A 182 -7.91 -16.48 -6.93
C GLY A 182 -8.73 -15.20 -6.96
N LEU A 183 -8.77 -14.42 -5.87
CA LEU A 183 -9.51 -13.15 -5.82
C LEU A 183 -8.69 -11.95 -6.31
N LEU A 184 -7.37 -12.04 -6.22
CA LEU A 184 -6.43 -10.99 -6.58
C LEU A 184 -5.43 -11.52 -7.62
N PRO A 185 -4.80 -10.62 -8.41
CA PRO A 185 -3.69 -11.02 -9.27
C PRO A 185 -2.63 -11.77 -8.47
N PRO A 186 -2.05 -12.85 -9.01
CA PRO A 186 -1.05 -13.63 -8.30
C PRO A 186 0.17 -12.77 -7.96
N LEU A 187 0.78 -13.04 -6.80
CA LEU A 187 2.08 -12.48 -6.45
C LEU A 187 3.07 -12.80 -7.56
N PRO A 188 3.76 -11.80 -8.13
CA PRO A 188 4.87 -12.09 -9.02
C PRO A 188 5.91 -12.91 -8.25
N ALA A 189 6.43 -13.95 -8.87
CA ALA A 189 7.52 -14.74 -8.27
C ALA A 189 8.62 -13.77 -7.80
N HIS A 190 9.08 -13.92 -6.56
CA HIS A 190 10.16 -13.09 -6.01
C HIS A 190 11.35 -13.17 -6.95
N ALA A 191 11.68 -12.07 -7.61
CA ALA A 191 12.97 -11.95 -8.26
C ALA A 191 14.04 -12.04 -7.15
N PRO A 192 15.04 -12.90 -7.26
CA PRO A 192 16.12 -12.92 -6.29
C PRO A 192 16.75 -11.52 -6.23
N PRO A 193 17.22 -11.07 -5.05
CA PRO A 193 17.91 -9.79 -4.95
C PRO A 193 19.06 -9.77 -5.97
N ALA A 194 19.19 -8.66 -6.70
CA ALA A 194 20.32 -8.46 -7.58
C ALA A 194 21.59 -8.60 -6.73
N VAL A 195 22.39 -9.60 -6.99
CA VAL A 195 23.73 -9.74 -6.43
C VAL A 195 24.58 -8.68 -7.14
N ASP A 196 24.83 -7.58 -6.45
CA ASP A 196 25.83 -6.62 -6.87
C ASP A 196 27.18 -7.36 -6.89
N GLY A 197 27.73 -7.49 -8.12
CA GLY A 197 29.05 -8.04 -8.39
C GLY A 197 30.15 -6.98 -8.25
#